data_53cb85a0d8b54f0f4b0addf9c5389782
#
_entry.id   53cb85a0d8b54f0f4b0addf9c5389782
#
_cell.length_a   1.000
_cell.length_b   1.000
_cell.length_c   1.000
_cell.angle_alpha   90.00
_cell.angle_beta   90.00
_cell.angle_gamma   90.00
#
_symmetry.space_group_name_H-M   'P 1'
#
loop_
_entity.id
_entity.type
_entity.pdbx_description
1 polymer ?
#
loop_
_entity_poly.entity_id
_entity_poly.type
_entity_poly.pdbx_seq_one_letter_code
_entity_poly.pdbx_strand_id
1 'polypeptide(L)'
;MLRELPDGGLEFVLEDPVLACLVIDDRVTLRFGRTEVVIADPFTLDVDGTEHALDPRRPDTLEPLLATYPGTARWLWTAPDGTLTLVLMQGQRLVVPGPATHESWTVGTAASEVLTDDRGRGRTT
;
A
#
# COMPACT_ATOMS: atom_id res chain seq x y z
N MET A 1 -11.70 -7.89 -1.31
CA MET A 1 -12.68 -7.92 -0.20
C MET A 1 -12.16 -7.12 0.97
N LEU A 2 -13.02 -6.37 1.62
CA LEU A 2 -12.70 -5.62 2.83
C LEU A 2 -13.22 -6.36 4.04
N ARG A 3 -12.42 -6.35 5.11
CA ARG A 3 -12.83 -6.89 6.38
C ARG A 3 -12.52 -5.88 7.48
N GLU A 4 -13.51 -5.60 8.32
CA GLU A 4 -13.32 -4.69 9.43
C GLU A 4 -12.51 -5.37 10.54
N LEU A 5 -11.54 -4.63 11.09
CA LEU A 5 -10.70 -5.12 12.17
C LEU A 5 -11.26 -4.66 13.52
N PRO A 6 -10.92 -5.37 14.62
CA PRO A 6 -11.44 -5.03 15.96
C PRO A 6 -11.13 -3.61 16.42
N ASP A 7 -10.03 -3.01 15.92
CA ASP A 7 -9.63 -1.67 16.31
C ASP A 7 -10.28 -0.57 15.46
N GLY A 8 -11.16 -0.94 14.52
CA GLY A 8 -11.79 0.00 13.61
C GLY A 8 -11.06 0.18 12.30
N GLY A 9 -9.93 -0.48 12.11
CA GLY A 9 -9.24 -0.48 10.84
C GLY A 9 -9.88 -1.42 9.84
N LEU A 10 -9.29 -1.48 8.64
CA LEU A 10 -9.80 -2.30 7.55
C LEU A 10 -8.69 -3.18 6.99
N GLU A 11 -9.00 -4.44 6.76
CA GLU A 11 -8.09 -5.35 6.07
C GLU A 11 -8.57 -5.55 4.63
N PHE A 12 -7.63 -5.45 3.68
CA PHE A 12 -7.90 -5.74 2.27
C PHE A 12 -7.44 -7.16 2.00
N VAL A 13 -8.40 -8.05 1.74
CA VAL A 13 -8.10 -9.44 1.44
C VAL A 13 -7.81 -9.55 -0.06
N LEU A 14 -6.58 -9.92 -0.40
CA LEU A 14 -6.13 -10.03 -1.77
C LEU A 14 -6.46 -11.42 -2.32
N GLU A 15 -7.11 -11.46 -3.48
CA GLU A 15 -7.37 -12.74 -4.16
C GLU A 15 -6.07 -13.34 -4.69
N ASP A 16 -5.18 -12.49 -5.17
CA ASP A 16 -3.87 -12.88 -5.65
C ASP A 16 -2.83 -12.06 -4.88
N PRO A 17 -2.10 -12.69 -3.95
CA PRO A 17 -1.16 -11.95 -3.11
C PRO A 17 0.20 -11.67 -3.78
N VAL A 18 0.44 -12.19 -4.98
CA VAL A 18 1.73 -11.99 -5.65
C VAL A 18 1.78 -10.60 -6.27
N LEU A 19 2.83 -9.87 -5.96
CA LEU A 19 3.12 -8.59 -6.60
C LEU A 19 3.60 -8.86 -8.00
N ALA A 20 2.71 -8.70 -8.98
CA ALA A 20 2.97 -9.07 -10.35
C ALA A 20 3.44 -7.89 -11.20
N CYS A 21 3.23 -6.66 -10.74
CA CYS A 21 3.62 -5.49 -11.52
C CYS A 21 3.89 -4.32 -10.57
N LEU A 22 4.95 -3.59 -10.87
CA LEU A 22 5.34 -2.39 -10.14
C LEU A 22 5.52 -1.28 -11.18
N VAL A 23 4.73 -0.23 -11.06
CA VAL A 23 4.81 0.92 -11.97
C VAL A 23 5.21 2.15 -11.18
N ILE A 24 6.23 2.86 -11.66
CA ILE A 24 6.70 4.09 -11.05
C ILE A 24 6.65 5.19 -12.10
N ASP A 25 5.81 6.19 -11.86
CA ASP A 25 5.83 7.42 -12.65
C ASP A 25 6.01 8.59 -11.67
N ASP A 26 5.01 9.32 -11.28
CA ASP A 26 5.08 10.24 -10.15
C ASP A 26 4.35 9.67 -8.94
N ARG A 27 3.91 8.42 -9.06
CA ARG A 27 3.28 7.62 -8.02
C ARG A 27 3.86 6.22 -8.09
N VAL A 28 3.66 5.46 -7.02
CA VAL A 28 4.03 4.05 -7.00
C VAL A 28 2.74 3.24 -7.08
N THR A 29 2.65 2.37 -8.08
CA THR A 29 1.53 1.46 -8.24
C THR A 29 2.01 0.03 -8.05
N LEU A 30 1.42 -0.65 -7.09
CA LEU A 30 1.68 -2.06 -6.81
C LEU A 30 0.46 -2.86 -7.25
N ARG A 31 0.65 -3.82 -8.13
CA ARG A 31 -0.47 -4.61 -8.65
C ARG A 31 -0.39 -6.05 -8.16
N PHE A 32 -1.46 -6.46 -7.48
CA PHE A 32 -1.66 -7.82 -6.98
C PHE A 32 -2.87 -8.41 -7.69
N GLY A 33 -2.66 -9.12 -8.79
CA GLY A 33 -3.77 -9.58 -9.61
C GLY A 33 -4.60 -8.40 -10.12
N ARG A 34 -5.86 -8.35 -9.72
CA ARG A 34 -6.74 -7.24 -10.08
C ARG A 34 -6.68 -6.07 -9.12
N THR A 35 -6.03 -6.23 -7.99
CA THR A 35 -5.97 -5.18 -6.98
C THR A 35 -4.76 -4.29 -7.24
N GLU A 36 -5.00 -2.99 -7.26
CA GLU A 36 -3.94 -2.00 -7.42
C GLU A 36 -3.85 -1.13 -6.18
N VAL A 37 -2.65 -1.01 -5.64
CA VAL A 37 -2.35 -0.10 -4.55
C VAL A 37 -1.54 1.05 -5.13
N VAL A 38 -2.07 2.26 -5.07
CA VAL A 38 -1.40 3.45 -5.60
C VAL A 38 -0.98 4.32 -4.44
N ILE A 39 0.29 4.68 -4.39
CA ILE A 39 0.86 5.50 -3.33
C ILE A 39 1.35 6.80 -3.95
N ALA A 40 0.82 7.92 -3.48
CA ALA A 40 1.10 9.23 -4.04
C ALA A 40 2.03 10.08 -3.16
N ASP A 41 2.18 9.73 -1.89
CA ASP A 41 2.95 10.51 -0.92
C ASP A 41 4.14 9.72 -0.40
N PRO A 42 5.10 10.39 0.25
CA PRO A 42 6.23 9.70 0.88
C PRO A 42 5.78 8.64 1.87
N PHE A 43 6.53 7.55 1.92
CA PHE A 43 6.23 6.41 2.77
C PHE A 43 7.54 5.78 3.24
N THR A 44 7.44 4.79 4.13
CA THR A 44 8.62 4.09 4.63
C THR A 44 8.56 2.62 4.26
N LEU A 45 9.74 2.03 4.13
CA LEU A 45 9.89 0.60 3.91
C LEU A 45 10.94 0.07 4.86
N ASP A 46 10.55 -0.86 5.72
CA ASP A 46 11.46 -1.54 6.63
C ASP A 46 11.90 -2.85 5.99
N VAL A 47 13.21 -3.02 5.85
CA VAL A 47 13.82 -4.23 5.33
C VAL A 47 14.83 -4.71 6.36
N ASP A 48 14.56 -5.86 6.99
CA ASP A 48 15.45 -6.46 7.98
C ASP A 48 15.82 -5.49 9.10
N GLY A 49 14.87 -4.71 9.57
CA GLY A 49 15.09 -3.76 10.66
C GLY A 49 15.66 -2.43 10.24
N THR A 50 15.97 -2.23 8.96
CA THR A 50 16.44 -0.96 8.43
C THR A 50 15.29 -0.23 7.77
N GLU A 51 14.97 0.96 8.27
CA GLU A 51 13.90 1.76 7.72
C GLU A 51 14.43 2.68 6.63
N HIS A 52 13.77 2.65 5.48
CA HIS A 52 14.09 3.51 4.34
C HIS A 52 12.94 4.48 4.11
N ALA A 53 13.29 5.75 3.91
CA ALA A 53 12.31 6.77 3.52
C ALA A 53 12.25 6.84 2.00
N LEU A 54 11.06 6.64 1.44
CA LEU A 54 10.83 6.62 0.00
C LEU A 54 9.86 7.72 -0.39
N ASP A 55 10.11 8.32 -1.57
CA ASP A 55 9.24 9.36 -2.11
C ASP A 55 8.93 9.01 -3.56
N PRO A 56 7.65 8.81 -3.94
CA PRO A 56 7.29 8.48 -5.31
C PRO A 56 7.77 9.49 -6.36
N ARG A 57 7.94 10.76 -5.95
CA ARG A 57 8.40 11.82 -6.87
C ARG A 57 9.91 11.87 -6.99
N ARG A 58 10.62 11.05 -6.23
CA ARG A 58 12.09 11.01 -6.23
C ARG A 58 12.53 9.57 -6.47
N PRO A 59 12.67 9.18 -7.75
CA PRO A 59 12.93 7.77 -8.11
C PRO A 59 14.19 7.20 -7.48
N ASP A 60 15.19 8.04 -7.20
CA ASP A 60 16.41 7.59 -6.54
C ASP A 60 16.16 7.02 -5.14
N THR A 61 15.06 7.39 -4.50
CA THR A 61 14.74 6.86 -3.17
C THR A 61 14.07 5.49 -3.21
N LEU A 62 13.65 5.02 -4.38
CA LEU A 62 12.79 3.85 -4.51
C LEU A 62 13.57 2.53 -4.70
N GLU A 63 14.88 2.57 -4.72
CA GLU A 63 15.69 1.37 -4.90
C GLU A 63 15.35 0.25 -3.91
N PRO A 64 15.18 0.51 -2.61
CA PRO A 64 14.80 -0.57 -1.70
C PRO A 64 13.47 -1.24 -2.05
N LEU A 65 12.53 -0.48 -2.61
CA LEU A 65 11.26 -1.03 -3.04
C LEU A 65 11.45 -1.96 -4.25
N LEU A 66 12.28 -1.57 -5.19
CA LEU A 66 12.58 -2.40 -6.37
C LEU A 66 13.15 -3.74 -5.97
N ALA A 67 13.93 -3.77 -4.90
CA ALA A 67 14.52 -5.01 -4.41
C ALA A 67 13.50 -5.97 -3.81
N THR A 68 12.29 -5.51 -3.49
CA THR A 68 11.23 -6.38 -2.98
C THR A 68 10.44 -7.05 -4.09
N TYR A 69 10.65 -6.65 -5.33
CA TYR A 69 9.90 -7.16 -6.46
C TYR A 69 10.67 -8.30 -7.15
N PRO A 70 10.01 -9.41 -7.52
CA PRO A 70 8.65 -9.76 -7.15
C PRO A 70 8.54 -10.21 -5.71
N GLY A 71 7.39 -9.98 -5.10
CA GLY A 71 7.16 -10.38 -3.73
C GLY A 71 5.74 -10.88 -3.55
N THR A 72 5.46 -11.40 -2.36
CA THR A 72 4.13 -11.89 -2.03
C THR A 72 3.63 -11.16 -0.80
N ALA A 73 2.44 -10.58 -0.91
CA ALA A 73 1.83 -9.90 0.21
C ALA A 73 1.33 -10.90 1.25
N ARG A 74 1.55 -10.58 2.50
CA ARG A 74 1.02 -11.32 3.62
C ARG A 74 -0.21 -10.63 4.18
N TRP A 75 -0.11 -9.32 4.40
CA TRP A 75 -1.20 -8.51 4.92
C TRP A 75 -1.19 -7.14 4.26
N LEU A 76 -2.39 -6.63 4.01
CA LEU A 76 -2.62 -5.25 3.59
C LEU A 76 -3.77 -4.71 4.41
N TRP A 77 -3.52 -3.69 5.22
CA TRP A 77 -4.58 -3.13 6.06
C TRP A 77 -4.36 -1.65 6.31
N THR A 78 -5.43 -1.00 6.77
CA THR A 78 -5.36 0.38 7.20
C THR A 78 -5.76 0.49 8.66
N ALA A 79 -5.05 1.34 9.40
CA ALA A 79 -5.38 1.68 10.76
C ALA A 79 -6.53 2.72 10.78
N PRO A 80 -7.16 2.94 11.95
CA PRO A 80 -8.23 3.95 12.03
C PRO A 80 -7.80 5.36 11.65
N ASP A 81 -6.52 5.70 11.78
CA ASP A 81 -6.00 7.03 11.43
C ASP A 81 -5.65 7.16 9.95
N GLY A 82 -5.85 6.13 9.15
CA GLY A 82 -5.56 6.16 7.72
C GLY A 82 -4.21 5.62 7.31
N THR A 83 -3.38 5.20 8.25
CA THR A 83 -2.09 4.61 7.92
C THR A 83 -2.30 3.28 7.21
N LEU A 84 -1.77 3.17 5.98
CA LEU A 84 -1.81 1.92 5.22
C LEU A 84 -0.54 1.13 5.48
N THR A 85 -0.68 -0.15 5.77
CA THR A 85 0.46 -1.04 5.99
C THR A 85 0.35 -2.25 5.08
N LEU A 86 1.46 -2.55 4.39
CA LEU A 86 1.63 -3.76 3.59
C LEU A 86 2.80 -4.55 4.16
N VAL A 87 2.56 -5.79 4.54
CA VAL A 87 3.61 -6.70 4.98
C VAL A 87 3.78 -7.78 3.93
N LEU A 88 5.03 -7.98 3.51
CA LEU A 88 5.38 -9.03 2.57
C LEU A 88 5.78 -10.30 3.30
N MET A 89 5.74 -11.43 2.60
CA MET A 89 5.99 -12.74 3.20
C MET A 89 7.39 -12.87 3.79
N GLN A 90 8.36 -12.11 3.28
CA GLN A 90 9.73 -12.14 3.79
C GLN A 90 9.94 -11.16 4.95
N GLY A 91 8.89 -10.48 5.40
CA GLY A 91 8.95 -9.61 6.56
C GLY A 91 9.14 -8.13 6.26
N GLN A 92 9.32 -7.75 5.00
CA GLN A 92 9.39 -6.34 4.66
C GLN A 92 8.04 -5.67 4.99
N ARG A 93 8.12 -4.46 5.52
CA ARG A 93 6.92 -3.71 5.92
C ARG A 93 6.93 -2.33 5.28
N LEU A 94 5.91 -2.07 4.49
CA LEU A 94 5.69 -0.78 3.85
C LEU A 94 4.59 -0.05 4.61
N VAL A 95 4.85 1.20 4.99
CA VAL A 95 3.91 2.01 5.78
C VAL A 95 3.72 3.34 5.09
N VAL A 96 2.47 3.65 4.73
CA VAL A 96 2.09 4.94 4.16
C VAL A 96 1.30 5.69 5.23
N PRO A 97 1.84 6.78 5.79
CA PRO A 97 1.12 7.54 6.80
C PRO A 97 -0.19 8.06 6.25
N GLY A 98 -1.22 7.97 7.05
CA GLY A 98 -2.51 8.51 6.68
C GLY A 98 -2.48 10.03 6.72
N PRO A 99 -2.88 10.70 5.66
CA PRO A 99 -2.97 12.14 5.65
C PRO A 99 -4.27 12.59 6.29
N ALA A 100 -4.27 13.80 6.80
CA ALA A 100 -5.47 14.41 7.30
C ALA A 100 -6.26 15.12 6.18
N THR A 101 -5.63 15.44 5.05
CA THR A 101 -6.20 16.41 4.12
C THR A 101 -6.26 15.98 2.65
N HIS A 102 -5.59 14.88 2.26
CA HIS A 102 -5.61 14.43 0.87
C HIS A 102 -5.34 12.94 0.80
N GLU A 103 -5.56 12.36 -0.37
CA GLU A 103 -5.33 10.94 -0.57
C GLU A 103 -3.83 10.66 -0.71
N SER A 104 -3.27 9.90 0.22
CA SER A 104 -1.89 9.44 0.10
C SER A 104 -1.82 8.06 -0.52
N TRP A 105 -2.90 7.30 -0.48
CA TRP A 105 -2.98 6.00 -1.12
C TRP A 105 -4.40 5.70 -1.56
N THR A 106 -4.51 4.82 -2.55
CA THR A 106 -5.79 4.23 -2.95
C THR A 106 -5.60 2.75 -3.15
N VAL A 107 -6.64 1.97 -2.88
CA VAL A 107 -6.70 0.56 -3.20
C VAL A 107 -7.91 0.36 -4.09
N GLY A 108 -7.68 -0.11 -5.31
CA GLY A 108 -8.73 -0.29 -6.28
C GLY A 108 -8.67 -1.64 -6.94
N THR A 109 -9.71 -1.95 -7.69
CA THR A 109 -9.77 -3.18 -8.46
C THR A 109 -10.09 -2.85 -9.92
N ALA A 110 -9.80 -3.79 -10.80
CA ALA A 110 -10.16 -3.66 -12.21
C ALA A 110 -11.66 -3.62 -12.42
N ALA A 111 -12.45 -3.95 -11.40
CA ALA A 111 -13.91 -3.89 -11.44
C ALA A 111 -14.44 -2.50 -11.05
N SER A 112 -13.57 -1.51 -10.93
CA SER A 112 -13.93 -0.10 -10.66
C SER A 112 -14.30 0.20 -9.22
N GLU A 113 -14.04 -0.70 -8.30
CA GLU A 113 -14.13 -0.38 -6.88
C GLU A 113 -12.86 0.31 -6.45
N VAL A 114 -12.97 1.53 -5.95
CA VAL A 114 -11.84 2.29 -5.46
C VAL A 114 -12.07 2.58 -3.99
N LEU A 115 -11.09 2.22 -3.17
CA LEU A 115 -11.10 2.46 -1.73
C LEU A 115 -9.99 3.44 -1.43
N THR A 116 -10.34 4.59 -0.86
CA THR A 116 -9.37 5.63 -0.59
C THR A 116 -9.21 5.84 0.90
N ASP A 117 -8.04 6.25 1.29
CA ASP A 117 -7.73 6.52 2.65
C ASP A 117 -8.06 7.94 3.04
N ASP A 118 -9.06 8.50 2.65
CA ASP A 118 -9.46 9.80 3.11
C ASP A 118 -9.86 9.69 4.59
N ARG A 119 -8.92 9.91 5.49
CA ARG A 119 -9.07 9.82 6.95
C ARG A 119 -9.15 8.40 7.49
N GLY A 120 -8.44 7.47 6.88
CA GLY A 120 -8.36 6.14 7.42
C GLY A 120 -9.57 5.26 7.18
N ARG A 121 -10.39 5.61 6.23
CA ARG A 121 -11.55 4.80 5.89
C ARG A 121 -11.54 4.46 4.43
N GLY A 122 -11.80 3.19 4.15
CA GLY A 122 -12.11 2.77 2.81
C GLY A 122 -13.45 3.34 2.39
N ARG A 123 -13.52 3.77 1.14
CA ARG A 123 -14.76 4.26 0.55
C ARG A 123 -14.87 3.68 -0.83
N THR A 124 -16.02 3.07 -1.12
CA THR A 124 -16.28 2.50 -2.43
C THR A 124 -16.93 3.55 -3.33
N THR A 125 -16.37 3.70 -4.50
CA THR A 125 -16.93 4.62 -5.50
C THR A 125 -17.35 3.86 -6.75
#